data_11d66e1c8b00dc57626047734d23a034
#
_entry.id   11d66e1c8b00dc57626047734d23a034
#
_cell.length_a   1.000
_cell.length_b   1.000
_cell.length_c   1.000
_cell.angle_alpha   90.00
_cell.angle_beta   90.00
_cell.angle_gamma   90.00
#
_symmetry.space_group_name_H-M   'P 1'
#
loop_
_entity.id
_entity.type
_entity.pdbx_description
1 polymer ?
#
loop_
_entity_poly.entity_id
_entity_poly.type
_entity_poly.pdbx_seq_one_letter_code
_entity_poly.pdbx_strand_id
1 'polypeptide(L)'
;MTTDNAASAGWREHPRYPDPAIETLDPRFEPYRIFSAAVERLYTGCRWSEGPVWFGDGRYLLWSDIPNNRILKWEEETGTVSVFRKTGEFANGNTRDRQGRLITCEHGGRRVTRTEYDGAITVLMDQWEGKPLNSPNDVVVKSDGSVWFTDPPFGILGNYEGHKAAPEVPQAVYRIDGESAEVTMVTDDVLGPNGLCFSPDETILYVVESRGVPHRKILAYDVAGNGRDISNKRVHI
;
A
#
# COMPACT_ATOMS: atom_id res chain seq x y z
N MET A 1 11.01 -48.72 -4.09
CA MET A 1 11.24 -47.37 -4.65
C MET A 1 10.36 -46.42 -3.85
N THR A 2 10.94 -45.84 -2.82
CA THR A 2 10.27 -44.86 -1.96
C THR A 2 10.44 -43.51 -2.62
N THR A 3 9.36 -42.96 -3.13
CA THR A 3 9.31 -41.57 -3.59
C THR A 3 9.35 -40.66 -2.37
N ASP A 4 10.53 -40.13 -2.10
CA ASP A 4 10.67 -38.99 -1.18
C ASP A 4 9.85 -37.82 -1.71
N ASN A 5 8.68 -37.67 -1.12
CA ASN A 5 7.87 -36.51 -1.28
C ASN A 5 8.53 -35.41 -0.43
N ALA A 6 9.44 -34.65 -1.04
CA ALA A 6 9.95 -33.40 -0.45
C ALA A 6 8.76 -32.44 -0.32
N ALA A 7 7.95 -32.69 0.72
CA ALA A 7 6.95 -31.76 1.16
C ALA A 7 7.66 -30.44 1.39
N SER A 8 7.30 -29.42 0.61
CA SER A 8 7.63 -28.03 0.88
C SER A 8 7.60 -27.84 2.39
N ALA A 9 8.69 -27.35 2.97
CA ALA A 9 8.74 -27.03 4.40
C ALA A 9 7.65 -25.99 4.66
N GLY A 10 6.44 -26.49 4.90
CA GLY A 10 5.28 -25.67 5.18
C GLY A 10 5.55 -24.91 6.46
N TRP A 11 5.25 -23.62 6.43
CA TRP A 11 5.21 -22.84 7.65
C TRP A 11 4.41 -23.61 8.72
N ARG A 12 4.93 -23.62 9.96
CA ARG A 12 4.26 -24.20 11.12
C ARG A 12 4.21 -23.15 12.20
N GLU A 13 3.06 -23.04 12.86
CA GLU A 13 2.94 -22.21 14.06
C GLU A 13 4.02 -22.62 15.07
N HIS A 14 4.73 -21.63 15.61
CA HIS A 14 5.77 -21.90 16.57
C HIS A 14 5.20 -22.02 17.98
N PRO A 15 5.49 -23.11 18.72
CA PRO A 15 4.88 -23.37 20.03
C PRO A 15 5.44 -22.51 21.17
N ARG A 16 6.31 -21.54 20.88
CA ARG A 16 6.95 -20.66 21.88
C ARG A 16 6.59 -19.21 21.62
N TYR A 17 6.38 -18.48 22.71
CA TYR A 17 6.13 -17.05 22.68
C TYR A 17 7.20 -16.31 23.49
N PRO A 18 7.64 -15.11 23.05
CA PRO A 18 7.38 -14.55 21.72
C PRO A 18 8.00 -15.43 20.62
N ASP A 19 7.38 -15.39 19.42
CA ASP A 19 7.84 -16.19 18.29
C ASP A 19 9.32 -15.87 17.97
N PRO A 20 10.22 -16.87 17.94
CA PRO A 20 11.64 -16.65 17.68
C PRO A 20 11.94 -16.17 16.25
N ALA A 21 10.97 -16.22 15.33
CA ALA A 21 11.08 -15.57 14.02
C ALA A 21 11.05 -14.03 14.11
N ILE A 22 10.64 -13.48 15.27
CA ILE A 22 10.67 -12.04 15.55
C ILE A 22 11.99 -11.71 16.25
N GLU A 23 12.97 -11.26 15.49
CA GLU A 23 14.30 -10.91 15.99
C GLU A 23 14.38 -9.42 16.32
N THR A 24 14.90 -9.10 17.51
CA THR A 24 15.21 -7.72 17.91
C THR A 24 16.61 -7.37 17.46
N LEU A 25 16.74 -6.57 16.41
CA LEU A 25 18.06 -6.09 15.93
C LEU A 25 18.50 -4.81 16.65
N ASP A 26 17.58 -4.06 17.21
CA ASP A 26 17.84 -2.82 17.96
C ASP A 26 16.97 -2.77 19.22
N PRO A 27 17.52 -2.41 20.40
CA PRO A 27 16.76 -2.37 21.65
C PRO A 27 15.53 -1.45 21.61
N ARG A 28 15.49 -0.45 20.73
CA ARG A 28 14.32 0.43 20.52
C ARG A 28 13.09 -0.32 20.01
N PHE A 29 13.27 -1.52 19.44
CA PHE A 29 12.16 -2.36 18.98
C PHE A 29 11.50 -3.15 20.11
N GLU A 30 12.15 -3.39 21.24
CA GLU A 30 11.62 -4.20 22.35
C GLU A 30 10.23 -3.78 22.84
N PRO A 31 9.89 -2.48 22.96
CA PRO A 31 8.53 -2.05 23.36
C PRO A 31 7.42 -2.44 22.38
N TYR A 32 7.77 -2.72 21.12
CA TYR A 32 6.81 -3.09 20.05
C TYR A 32 6.67 -4.61 19.91
N ARG A 33 7.56 -5.39 20.47
CA ARG A 33 7.53 -6.85 20.47
C ARG A 33 6.66 -7.33 21.62
N ILE A 34 5.38 -7.49 21.38
CA ILE A 34 4.47 -7.99 22.42
C ILE A 34 4.76 -9.46 22.74
N PHE A 35 4.58 -9.82 24.01
CA PHE A 35 4.88 -11.17 24.54
C PHE A 35 4.22 -12.31 23.75
N SER A 36 2.97 -12.11 23.33
CA SER A 36 2.17 -13.12 22.61
C SER A 36 2.26 -13.02 21.08
N ALA A 37 3.17 -12.17 20.55
CA ALA A 37 3.29 -12.02 19.10
C ALA A 37 3.77 -13.32 18.44
N ALA A 38 3.11 -13.70 17.36
CA ALA A 38 3.47 -14.81 16.48
C ALA A 38 3.50 -14.34 15.02
N VAL A 39 4.28 -15.04 14.21
CA VAL A 39 4.26 -14.87 12.75
C VAL A 39 3.34 -15.94 12.18
N GLU A 40 2.23 -15.51 11.61
CA GLU A 40 1.20 -16.40 11.06
C GLU A 40 1.10 -16.24 9.55
N ARG A 41 1.03 -17.37 8.84
CA ARG A 41 0.74 -17.35 7.42
C ARG A 41 -0.76 -17.50 7.19
N LEU A 42 -1.44 -16.38 6.89
CA LEU A 42 -2.88 -16.34 6.75
C LEU A 42 -3.37 -16.99 5.45
N TYR A 43 -2.58 -16.89 4.36
CA TYR A 43 -3.00 -17.38 3.05
C TYR A 43 -1.81 -17.74 2.14
N THR A 44 -2.07 -18.61 1.18
CA THR A 44 -1.19 -18.94 0.04
C THR A 44 -2.01 -18.95 -1.26
N GLY A 45 -1.34 -18.78 -2.42
CA GLY A 45 -2.02 -18.80 -3.72
C GLY A 45 -2.19 -17.42 -4.37
N CYS A 46 -1.56 -16.39 -3.80
CA CYS A 46 -1.35 -15.12 -4.51
C CYS A 46 -0.17 -15.24 -5.48
N ARG A 47 -0.24 -14.47 -6.56
CA ARG A 47 0.90 -14.26 -7.46
C ARG A 47 1.77 -13.10 -7.00
N TRP A 48 1.14 -12.04 -6.48
CA TRP A 48 1.82 -10.88 -5.93
C TRP A 48 0.88 -10.17 -4.96
N SER A 49 1.14 -10.34 -3.66
CA SER A 49 0.36 -9.73 -2.59
C SER A 49 0.86 -8.33 -2.30
N GLU A 50 -0.06 -7.35 -2.26
CA GLU A 50 0.23 -5.94 -2.04
C GLU A 50 -0.89 -5.24 -1.27
N GLY A 51 -0.60 -4.05 -0.75
CA GLY A 51 -1.56 -3.13 -0.17
C GLY A 51 -2.43 -3.71 0.94
N PRO A 52 -1.87 -4.29 2.01
CA PRO A 52 -2.66 -4.80 3.11
C PRO A 52 -3.27 -3.64 3.92
N VAL A 53 -4.57 -3.75 4.24
CA VAL A 53 -5.28 -2.80 5.10
C VAL A 53 -6.19 -3.51 6.09
N TRP A 54 -6.05 -3.14 7.37
CA TRP A 54 -6.85 -3.69 8.47
C TRP A 54 -8.10 -2.84 8.75
N PHE A 55 -9.24 -3.49 8.83
CA PHE A 55 -10.51 -2.91 9.25
C PHE A 55 -10.87 -3.41 10.65
N GLY A 56 -10.47 -2.64 11.67
CA GLY A 56 -10.63 -3.02 13.08
C GLY A 56 -12.07 -3.20 13.51
N ASP A 57 -12.99 -2.38 13.00
CA ASP A 57 -14.42 -2.44 13.34
C ASP A 57 -15.08 -3.73 12.83
N GLY A 58 -14.64 -4.23 11.67
CA GLY A 58 -15.11 -5.47 11.09
C GLY A 58 -14.21 -6.67 11.34
N ARG A 59 -13.07 -6.49 12.01
CA ARG A 59 -12.07 -7.52 12.31
C ARG A 59 -11.67 -8.33 11.06
N TYR A 60 -11.30 -7.62 10.00
CA TYR A 60 -10.84 -8.24 8.77
C TYR A 60 -9.69 -7.49 8.11
N LEU A 61 -8.88 -8.24 7.36
CA LEU A 61 -7.79 -7.74 6.53
C LEU A 61 -8.20 -7.81 5.06
N LEU A 62 -7.97 -6.73 4.32
CA LEU A 62 -8.00 -6.74 2.86
C LEU A 62 -6.59 -6.62 2.31
N TRP A 63 -6.33 -7.24 1.16
CA TRP A 63 -5.10 -7.04 0.39
C TRP A 63 -5.32 -7.36 -1.08
N SER A 64 -4.50 -6.78 -1.92
CA SER A 64 -4.52 -7.00 -3.37
C SER A 64 -3.68 -8.22 -3.75
N ASP A 65 -4.17 -8.99 -4.71
CA ASP A 65 -3.41 -10.00 -5.46
C ASP A 65 -3.40 -9.53 -6.92
N ILE A 66 -2.41 -8.68 -7.26
CA ILE A 66 -2.44 -7.82 -8.44
C ILE A 66 -2.60 -8.62 -9.73
N PRO A 67 -1.72 -9.59 -10.09
CA PRO A 67 -1.83 -10.28 -11.37
C PRO A 67 -3.04 -11.20 -11.48
N ASN A 68 -3.62 -11.62 -10.36
CA ASN A 68 -4.89 -12.34 -10.31
C ASN A 68 -6.11 -11.41 -10.32
N ASN A 69 -5.86 -10.10 -10.34
CA ASN A 69 -6.86 -9.04 -10.51
C ASN A 69 -8.01 -9.12 -9.49
N ARG A 70 -7.65 -9.27 -8.21
CA ARG A 70 -8.60 -9.43 -7.12
C ARG A 70 -8.10 -8.78 -5.84
N ILE A 71 -9.05 -8.35 -5.01
CA ILE A 71 -8.82 -8.02 -3.59
C ILE A 71 -9.35 -9.20 -2.76
N LEU A 72 -8.53 -9.67 -1.84
CA LEU A 72 -8.85 -10.76 -0.93
C LEU A 72 -9.23 -10.20 0.44
N LYS A 73 -10.04 -10.95 1.19
CA LYS A 73 -10.47 -10.66 2.56
C LYS A 73 -10.18 -11.86 3.44
N TRP A 74 -9.45 -11.63 4.53
CA TRP A 74 -9.33 -12.57 5.64
C TRP A 74 -10.15 -12.07 6.82
N GLU A 75 -10.97 -12.94 7.38
CA GLU A 75 -11.79 -12.67 8.56
C GLU A 75 -11.13 -13.27 9.79
N GLU A 76 -10.83 -12.42 10.77
CA GLU A 76 -10.13 -12.85 11.99
C GLU A 76 -10.93 -13.86 12.80
N GLU A 77 -12.25 -13.70 12.89
CA GLU A 77 -13.12 -14.58 13.70
C GLU A 77 -13.18 -16.01 13.16
N THR A 78 -13.21 -16.17 11.84
CA THR A 78 -13.38 -17.47 11.19
C THR A 78 -12.07 -18.06 10.66
N GLY A 79 -11.02 -17.24 10.54
CA GLY A 79 -9.75 -17.58 9.87
C GLY A 79 -9.91 -17.82 8.36
N THR A 80 -11.06 -17.52 7.76
CA THR A 80 -11.33 -17.80 6.36
C THR A 80 -10.88 -16.70 5.44
N VAL A 81 -10.44 -17.08 4.23
CA VAL A 81 -10.10 -16.13 3.15
C VAL A 81 -11.10 -16.26 2.02
N SER A 82 -11.59 -15.15 1.55
CA SER A 82 -12.53 -15.04 0.43
C SER A 82 -12.10 -13.97 -0.56
N VAL A 83 -12.69 -13.97 -1.75
CA VAL A 83 -12.53 -12.86 -2.70
C VAL A 83 -13.49 -11.75 -2.27
N PHE A 84 -12.92 -10.62 -1.83
CA PHE A 84 -13.68 -9.42 -1.53
C PHE A 84 -14.23 -8.76 -2.80
N ARG A 85 -13.35 -8.58 -3.80
CA ARG A 85 -13.71 -7.96 -5.08
C ARG A 85 -12.81 -8.46 -6.21
N LYS A 86 -13.39 -8.75 -7.37
CA LYS A 86 -12.67 -8.84 -8.64
C LYS A 86 -12.66 -7.45 -9.25
N THR A 87 -11.50 -6.84 -9.36
CA THR A 87 -11.42 -5.42 -9.70
C THR A 87 -11.51 -5.18 -11.21
N GLY A 88 -10.92 -6.04 -12.02
CA GLY A 88 -10.71 -5.75 -13.44
C GLY A 88 -9.64 -4.71 -13.72
N GLU A 89 -9.12 -4.03 -12.67
CA GLU A 89 -8.30 -2.82 -12.78
C GLU A 89 -6.93 -2.94 -12.08
N PHE A 90 -6.51 -4.16 -11.75
CA PHE A 90 -5.20 -4.44 -11.13
C PHE A 90 -4.97 -3.58 -9.88
N ALA A 91 -5.84 -3.75 -8.86
CA ALA A 91 -5.70 -3.06 -7.59
C ALA A 91 -4.33 -3.37 -6.95
N ASN A 92 -3.68 -2.33 -6.39
CA ASN A 92 -2.40 -2.43 -5.69
C ASN A 92 -2.53 -1.95 -4.24
N GLY A 93 -2.08 -0.73 -3.92
CA GLY A 93 -2.15 -0.17 -2.58
C GLY A 93 -3.58 0.06 -2.12
N ASN A 94 -3.83 -0.21 -0.84
CA ASN A 94 -5.11 0.01 -0.22
C ASN A 94 -4.93 0.70 1.13
N THR A 95 -5.87 1.55 1.49
CA THR A 95 -6.00 2.12 2.82
C THR A 95 -7.47 2.35 3.16
N ARG A 96 -7.75 2.79 4.37
CA ARG A 96 -9.11 3.22 4.75
C ARG A 96 -9.13 4.71 5.02
N ASP A 97 -10.22 5.37 4.65
CA ASP A 97 -10.42 6.76 5.04
C ASP A 97 -10.91 6.87 6.50
N ARG A 98 -11.10 8.09 6.97
CA ARG A 98 -11.53 8.38 8.34
C ARG A 98 -12.97 7.94 8.64
N GLN A 99 -13.75 7.69 7.59
CA GLN A 99 -15.11 7.15 7.67
C GLN A 99 -15.15 5.62 7.55
N GLY A 100 -13.99 4.95 7.40
CA GLY A 100 -13.90 3.50 7.26
C GLY A 100 -14.19 2.96 5.86
N ARG A 101 -14.16 3.81 4.82
CA ARG A 101 -14.30 3.39 3.42
C ARG A 101 -12.96 2.98 2.84
N LEU A 102 -12.97 2.01 1.94
CA LEU A 102 -11.76 1.55 1.26
C LEU A 102 -11.33 2.54 0.18
N ILE A 103 -10.06 2.98 0.25
CA ILE A 103 -9.36 3.69 -0.82
C ILE A 103 -8.41 2.72 -1.50
N THR A 104 -8.40 2.69 -2.83
CA THR A 104 -7.60 1.73 -3.62
C THR A 104 -6.87 2.45 -4.75
N CYS A 105 -5.59 2.14 -4.92
CA CYS A 105 -4.81 2.44 -6.12
C CYS A 105 -5.06 1.36 -7.17
N GLU A 106 -5.39 1.74 -8.40
CA GLU A 106 -5.69 0.82 -9.50
C GLU A 106 -4.73 1.08 -10.67
N HIS A 107 -3.83 0.11 -10.93
CA HIS A 107 -2.84 0.20 -12.00
C HIS A 107 -3.49 0.20 -13.39
N GLY A 108 -4.44 -0.71 -13.62
CA GLY A 108 -5.11 -0.85 -14.92
C GLY A 108 -6.03 0.33 -15.24
N GLY A 109 -6.73 0.82 -14.22
CA GLY A 109 -7.57 2.01 -14.33
C GLY A 109 -6.79 3.32 -14.30
N ARG A 110 -5.49 3.28 -13.95
CA ARG A 110 -4.61 4.45 -13.81
C ARG A 110 -5.25 5.51 -12.92
N ARG A 111 -5.77 5.08 -11.74
CA ARG A 111 -6.59 5.94 -10.89
C ARG A 111 -6.53 5.55 -9.41
N VAL A 112 -6.97 6.48 -8.58
CA VAL A 112 -7.27 6.24 -7.15
C VAL A 112 -8.78 6.28 -6.97
N THR A 113 -9.32 5.27 -6.29
CA THR A 113 -10.76 5.11 -6.11
C THR A 113 -11.14 4.99 -4.64
N ARG A 114 -12.41 5.27 -4.34
CA ARG A 114 -13.03 5.02 -3.05
C ARG A 114 -14.24 4.12 -3.22
N THR A 115 -14.32 3.08 -2.40
CA THR A 115 -15.50 2.23 -2.33
C THR A 115 -16.46 2.80 -1.31
N GLU A 116 -17.64 3.20 -1.76
CA GLU A 116 -18.72 3.75 -0.92
C GLU A 116 -19.41 2.64 -0.11
N TYR A 117 -20.22 3.01 0.88
CA TYR A 117 -20.91 2.04 1.74
C TYR A 117 -21.93 1.15 1.00
N ASP A 118 -22.46 1.63 -0.11
CA ASP A 118 -23.36 0.84 -0.99
C ASP A 118 -22.60 -0.02 -2.01
N GLY A 119 -21.25 0.02 -1.97
CA GLY A 119 -20.38 -0.70 -2.90
C GLY A 119 -20.08 0.03 -4.20
N ALA A 120 -20.64 1.23 -4.43
CA ALA A 120 -20.30 2.06 -5.57
C ALA A 120 -18.83 2.49 -5.54
N ILE A 121 -18.24 2.67 -6.71
CA ILE A 121 -16.86 3.13 -6.86
C ILE A 121 -16.85 4.59 -7.28
N THR A 122 -16.28 5.44 -6.42
CA THR A 122 -16.02 6.85 -6.72
C THR A 122 -14.57 7.00 -7.16
N VAL A 123 -14.32 7.56 -8.32
CA VAL A 123 -12.97 7.95 -8.76
C VAL A 123 -12.59 9.23 -8.04
N LEU A 124 -11.47 9.18 -7.29
CA LEU A 124 -10.93 10.35 -6.59
C LEU A 124 -9.98 11.13 -7.50
N MET A 125 -9.16 10.42 -8.29
CA MET A 125 -8.25 11.02 -9.26
C MET A 125 -7.86 9.99 -10.31
N ASP A 126 -7.85 10.39 -11.59
CA ASP A 126 -7.42 9.58 -12.74
C ASP A 126 -6.51 10.34 -13.71
N GLN A 127 -6.35 11.65 -13.53
CA GLN A 127 -5.58 12.50 -14.43
C GLN A 127 -4.90 13.64 -13.69
N TRP A 128 -3.78 14.11 -14.25
CA TRP A 128 -3.07 15.33 -13.87
C TRP A 128 -2.88 16.22 -15.10
N GLU A 129 -3.33 17.48 -15.02
CA GLU A 129 -3.27 18.45 -16.14
C GLU A 129 -3.87 17.91 -17.46
N GLY A 130 -4.96 17.17 -17.37
CA GLY A 130 -5.66 16.60 -18.53
C GLY A 130 -5.00 15.36 -19.14
N LYS A 131 -3.96 14.82 -18.50
CA LYS A 131 -3.30 13.58 -18.91
C LYS A 131 -3.53 12.48 -17.88
N PRO A 132 -3.71 11.21 -18.32
CA PRO A 132 -3.91 10.11 -17.40
C PRO A 132 -2.69 9.92 -16.48
N LEU A 133 -2.95 9.54 -15.22
CA LEU A 133 -1.91 9.14 -14.28
C LEU A 133 -1.05 7.98 -14.83
N ASN A 134 0.09 7.70 -14.22
CA ASN A 134 0.90 6.54 -14.61
C ASN A 134 0.21 5.23 -14.15
N SER A 135 0.42 4.86 -12.92
CA SER A 135 -0.19 3.69 -12.27
C SER A 135 -0.10 3.85 -10.76
N PRO A 136 -1.06 4.53 -10.12
CA PRO A 136 -1.06 4.75 -8.69
C PRO A 136 -0.74 3.46 -7.92
N ASN A 137 0.24 3.55 -7.00
CA ASN A 137 0.84 2.36 -6.39
C ASN A 137 0.43 2.19 -4.94
N ASP A 138 0.71 3.16 -4.08
CA ASP A 138 0.37 3.10 -2.66
C ASP A 138 -0.30 4.39 -2.19
N VAL A 139 -1.07 4.31 -1.09
CA VAL A 139 -1.95 5.38 -0.66
C VAL A 139 -2.10 5.42 0.86
N VAL A 140 -2.13 6.62 1.42
CA VAL A 140 -2.43 6.89 2.83
C VAL A 140 -3.42 8.03 2.99
N VAL A 141 -4.19 8.02 4.07
CA VAL A 141 -5.12 9.09 4.43
C VAL A 141 -4.67 9.76 5.71
N LYS A 142 -4.43 11.06 5.64
CA LYS A 142 -4.03 11.91 6.75
C LYS A 142 -5.22 12.21 7.69
N SER A 143 -4.95 12.71 8.90
CA SER A 143 -6.00 13.03 9.90
C SER A 143 -6.98 14.12 9.43
N ASP A 144 -6.53 15.02 8.54
CA ASP A 144 -7.35 16.05 7.90
C ASP A 144 -8.24 15.53 6.75
N GLY A 145 -8.22 14.21 6.49
CA GLY A 145 -8.97 13.57 5.42
C GLY A 145 -8.31 13.64 4.05
N SER A 146 -7.18 14.33 3.91
CA SER A 146 -6.46 14.36 2.63
C SER A 146 -5.89 12.98 2.27
N VAL A 147 -5.94 12.65 0.99
CA VAL A 147 -5.46 11.38 0.42
C VAL A 147 -4.13 11.63 -0.28
N TRP A 148 -3.09 10.92 0.13
CA TRP A 148 -1.76 11.02 -0.45
C TRP A 148 -1.39 9.71 -1.10
N PHE A 149 -0.88 9.74 -2.33
CA PHE A 149 -0.55 8.53 -3.06
C PHE A 149 0.67 8.71 -3.95
N THR A 150 1.31 7.59 -4.29
CA THR A 150 2.44 7.53 -5.21
C THR A 150 1.96 7.10 -6.59
N ASP A 151 2.55 7.67 -7.65
CA ASP A 151 2.19 7.38 -9.05
C ASP A 151 3.42 7.02 -9.91
N PRO A 152 4.08 5.88 -9.64
CA PRO A 152 5.15 5.38 -10.50
C PRO A 152 4.59 4.69 -11.75
N PRO A 153 5.43 4.45 -12.79
CA PRO A 153 4.98 3.81 -14.02
C PRO A 153 4.92 2.27 -13.97
N PHE A 154 4.96 1.63 -12.78
CA PHE A 154 5.14 0.17 -12.68
C PHE A 154 4.04 -0.62 -13.38
N GLY A 155 2.79 -0.26 -13.19
CA GLY A 155 1.64 -0.92 -13.78
C GLY A 155 1.47 -0.70 -15.29
N ILE A 156 2.22 0.26 -15.88
CA ILE A 156 2.21 0.51 -17.33
C ILE A 156 3.48 0.05 -18.05
N LEU A 157 4.45 -0.55 -17.35
CA LEU A 157 5.65 -1.11 -17.98
C LEU A 157 5.36 -2.38 -18.77
N GLY A 158 4.32 -3.13 -18.42
CA GLY A 158 3.93 -4.39 -19.03
C GLY A 158 2.46 -4.73 -18.82
N ASN A 159 2.10 -6.00 -19.07
CA ASN A 159 0.72 -6.48 -18.92
C ASN A 159 0.55 -7.49 -17.77
N TYR A 160 1.51 -7.55 -16.84
CA TYR A 160 1.46 -8.50 -15.73
C TYR A 160 0.67 -7.95 -14.53
N GLU A 161 0.82 -6.67 -14.27
CA GLU A 161 0.20 -5.97 -13.13
C GLU A 161 -0.58 -4.71 -13.56
N GLY A 162 -0.94 -4.62 -14.83
CA GLY A 162 -1.65 -3.50 -15.42
C GLY A 162 -1.72 -3.63 -16.94
N HIS A 163 -1.79 -2.51 -17.64
CA HIS A 163 -1.83 -2.45 -19.10
C HIS A 163 -0.68 -1.59 -19.63
N LYS A 164 0.15 -2.17 -20.52
CA LYS A 164 1.31 -1.46 -21.07
C LYS A 164 0.88 -0.16 -21.76
N ALA A 165 1.47 0.95 -21.32
CA ALA A 165 1.27 2.27 -21.88
C ALA A 165 2.55 3.11 -21.76
N ALA A 166 2.61 4.26 -22.44
CA ALA A 166 3.65 5.25 -22.22
C ALA A 166 3.29 6.16 -21.04
N PRO A 167 4.25 6.58 -20.21
CA PRO A 167 4.05 7.63 -19.23
C PRO A 167 3.72 8.96 -19.92
N GLU A 168 2.73 9.69 -19.41
CA GLU A 168 2.30 10.98 -19.93
C GLU A 168 2.48 12.11 -18.91
N VAL A 169 2.67 11.73 -17.63
CA VAL A 169 2.96 12.62 -16.51
C VAL A 169 4.25 12.17 -15.80
N PRO A 170 4.93 13.04 -15.05
CA PRO A 170 6.04 12.64 -14.20
C PRO A 170 5.58 11.59 -13.17
N GLN A 171 6.50 10.69 -12.78
CA GLN A 171 6.28 9.90 -11.57
C GLN A 171 6.33 10.83 -10.36
N ALA A 172 5.35 10.76 -9.49
CA ALA A 172 5.21 11.75 -8.43
C ALA A 172 4.49 11.20 -7.20
N VAL A 173 4.51 12.00 -6.14
CA VAL A 173 3.59 11.91 -5.02
C VAL A 173 2.53 12.99 -5.20
N TYR A 174 1.28 12.61 -5.12
CA TYR A 174 0.13 13.51 -5.21
C TYR A 174 -0.63 13.57 -3.88
N ARG A 175 -1.34 14.67 -3.70
CA ARG A 175 -2.26 14.93 -2.59
C ARG A 175 -3.61 15.36 -3.14
N ILE A 176 -4.67 14.75 -2.65
CA ILE A 176 -6.06 15.17 -2.87
C ILE A 176 -6.56 15.78 -1.56
N ASP A 177 -7.04 17.00 -1.59
CA ASP A 177 -7.59 17.68 -0.42
C ASP A 177 -8.88 17.00 0.07
N GLY A 178 -9.00 16.78 1.40
CA GLY A 178 -10.11 16.05 1.98
C GLY A 178 -11.46 16.76 1.92
N GLU A 179 -11.46 18.09 1.76
CA GLU A 179 -12.68 18.91 1.72
C GLU A 179 -13.00 19.40 0.31
N SER A 180 -12.02 20.04 -0.35
CA SER A 180 -12.20 20.67 -1.66
C SER A 180 -12.02 19.70 -2.83
N ALA A 181 -11.43 18.53 -2.60
CA ALA A 181 -10.97 17.61 -3.63
C ALA A 181 -9.94 18.23 -4.60
N GLU A 182 -9.33 19.35 -4.24
CA GLU A 182 -8.24 19.95 -4.99
C GLU A 182 -7.03 19.01 -5.00
N VAL A 183 -6.41 18.86 -6.16
CA VAL A 183 -5.25 18.01 -6.35
C VAL A 183 -3.98 18.85 -6.42
N THR A 184 -2.93 18.37 -5.74
CA THR A 184 -1.61 18.97 -5.76
C THR A 184 -0.57 17.88 -6.07
N MET A 185 0.36 18.14 -7.00
CA MET A 185 1.59 17.37 -7.10
C MET A 185 2.52 17.82 -5.98
N VAL A 186 2.81 16.93 -5.03
CA VAL A 186 3.62 17.26 -3.84
C VAL A 186 5.09 17.25 -4.15
N THR A 187 5.55 16.23 -4.90
CA THR A 187 6.94 16.10 -5.36
C THR A 187 7.05 15.11 -6.51
N ASP A 188 7.94 15.38 -7.46
CA ASP A 188 8.33 14.51 -8.57
C ASP A 188 9.81 14.09 -8.50
N ASP A 189 10.46 14.35 -7.37
CA ASP A 189 11.90 14.12 -7.19
C ASP A 189 12.24 12.76 -6.53
N VAL A 190 11.32 11.79 -6.57
CA VAL A 190 11.49 10.42 -6.06
C VAL A 190 11.56 9.43 -7.21
N LEU A 191 12.66 8.68 -7.31
CA LEU A 191 12.83 7.68 -8.38
C LEU A 191 12.06 6.38 -8.07
N GLY A 192 10.97 6.16 -8.78
CA GLY A 192 10.07 5.04 -8.56
C GLY A 192 9.43 5.09 -7.16
N PRO A 193 8.63 6.14 -6.87
CA PRO A 193 7.95 6.25 -5.58
C PRO A 193 7.04 5.03 -5.39
N ASN A 194 7.20 4.34 -4.26
CA ASN A 194 6.47 3.11 -3.93
C ASN A 194 5.67 3.35 -2.63
N GLY A 195 5.88 2.57 -1.58
CA GLY A 195 5.22 2.75 -0.31
C GLY A 195 5.40 4.15 0.29
N LEU A 196 4.38 4.63 1.00
CA LEU A 196 4.46 5.87 1.75
C LEU A 196 3.72 5.76 3.08
N CYS A 197 4.18 6.51 4.08
CA CYS A 197 3.48 6.64 5.35
C CYS A 197 3.86 7.95 6.06
N PHE A 198 3.00 8.41 6.96
CA PHE A 198 3.32 9.50 7.88
C PHE A 198 3.89 8.97 9.20
N SER A 199 4.68 9.81 9.89
CA SER A 199 4.93 9.61 11.31
C SER A 199 3.62 9.69 12.11
N PRO A 200 3.56 9.14 13.35
CA PRO A 200 2.31 9.15 14.15
C PRO A 200 1.75 10.55 14.43
N ASP A 201 2.61 11.56 14.48
CA ASP A 201 2.24 12.98 14.65
C ASP A 201 2.00 13.71 13.31
N GLU A 202 2.15 12.99 12.19
CA GLU A 202 1.99 13.49 10.82
C GLU A 202 2.92 14.66 10.44
N THR A 203 4.02 14.82 11.16
CA THR A 203 5.01 15.87 10.89
C THR A 203 6.07 15.44 9.88
N ILE A 204 6.20 14.14 9.61
CA ILE A 204 7.14 13.56 8.65
C ILE A 204 6.39 12.66 7.68
N LEU A 205 6.66 12.84 6.39
CA LEU A 205 6.27 11.89 5.33
C LEU A 205 7.47 11.03 4.96
N TYR A 206 7.31 9.72 5.02
CA TYR A 206 8.26 8.74 4.51
C TYR A 206 7.80 8.22 3.15
N VAL A 207 8.73 8.14 2.19
CA VAL A 207 8.47 7.62 0.84
C VAL A 207 9.58 6.65 0.45
N VAL A 208 9.20 5.46 0.01
CA VAL A 208 10.15 4.48 -0.53
C VAL A 208 10.56 4.86 -1.95
N GLU A 209 11.86 5.11 -2.15
CA GLU A 209 12.48 5.26 -3.45
C GLU A 209 12.97 3.90 -3.96
N SER A 210 12.17 3.22 -4.77
CA SER A 210 12.43 1.84 -5.18
C SER A 210 13.34 1.71 -6.41
N ARG A 211 13.67 2.80 -7.10
CA ARG A 211 14.57 2.84 -8.27
C ARG A 211 15.82 3.67 -8.03
N GLY A 212 16.09 4.08 -6.80
CA GLY A 212 17.31 4.82 -6.43
C GLY A 212 18.58 4.01 -6.72
N VAL A 213 19.62 4.69 -7.23
CA VAL A 213 20.93 4.11 -7.53
C VAL A 213 21.97 4.79 -6.61
N PRO A 214 22.93 4.08 -6.04
CA PRO A 214 23.20 2.63 -6.16
C PRO A 214 22.28 1.75 -5.31
N HIS A 215 21.54 2.32 -4.35
CA HIS A 215 20.67 1.59 -3.42
C HIS A 215 19.27 2.19 -3.38
N ARG A 216 18.28 1.35 -3.14
CA ARG A 216 16.93 1.77 -2.76
C ARG A 216 17.00 2.46 -1.40
N LYS A 217 16.10 3.40 -1.17
CA LYS A 217 16.11 4.24 0.05
C LYS A 217 14.69 4.43 0.58
N ILE A 218 14.62 4.79 1.83
CA ILE A 218 13.44 5.45 2.39
C ILE A 218 13.83 6.93 2.56
N LEU A 219 13.10 7.79 1.90
CA LEU A 219 13.24 9.24 2.02
C LEU A 219 12.30 9.75 3.10
N ALA A 220 12.73 10.77 3.84
CA ALA A 220 11.91 11.49 4.79
C ALA A 220 11.81 12.96 4.39
N TYR A 221 10.61 13.51 4.54
CA TYR A 221 10.30 14.91 4.29
C TYR A 221 9.60 15.49 5.51
N ASP A 222 9.92 16.71 5.89
CA ASP A 222 9.16 17.43 6.91
C ASP A 222 7.87 17.95 6.26
N VAL A 223 6.74 17.71 6.93
CA VAL A 223 5.43 18.22 6.51
C VAL A 223 5.24 19.61 7.13
N ALA A 224 4.96 20.61 6.30
CA ALA A 224 4.74 21.97 6.76
C ALA A 224 3.50 22.10 7.67
N GLY A 225 3.46 23.14 8.49
CA GLY A 225 2.35 23.37 9.42
C GLY A 225 0.97 23.55 8.76
N ASN A 226 0.93 23.84 7.45
CA ASN A 226 -0.32 23.85 6.67
C ASN A 226 -0.81 22.45 6.26
N GLY A 227 -0.02 21.39 6.56
CA GLY A 227 -0.35 19.99 6.24
C GLY A 227 -0.35 19.63 4.76
N ARG A 228 0.16 20.51 3.89
CA ARG A 228 0.09 20.36 2.42
C ARG A 228 1.47 20.27 1.77
N ASP A 229 2.39 21.12 2.19
CA ASP A 229 3.72 21.23 1.61
C ASP A 229 4.71 20.35 2.35
N ILE A 230 5.73 19.88 1.63
CA ILE A 230 6.84 19.12 2.20
C ILE A 230 8.18 19.81 1.93
N SER A 231 9.15 19.58 2.80
CA SER A 231 10.48 20.18 2.71
C SER A 231 11.54 19.27 3.32
N ASN A 232 12.80 19.72 3.35
CA ASN A 232 13.89 19.06 4.04
C ASN A 232 14.03 17.57 3.69
N LYS A 233 14.05 17.28 2.36
CA LYS A 233 14.29 15.93 1.85
C LYS A 233 15.60 15.36 2.39
N ARG A 234 15.55 14.18 2.97
CA ARG A 234 16.73 13.47 3.48
C ARG A 234 16.57 11.96 3.35
N VAL A 235 17.68 11.27 3.30
CA VAL A 235 17.68 9.80 3.39
C VAL A 235 17.41 9.42 4.85
N HIS A 236 16.43 8.57 5.08
CA HIS A 236 16.11 8.01 6.38
C HIS A 236 16.82 6.67 6.58
N ILE A 237 16.75 5.79 5.59
CA ILE A 237 17.43 4.49 5.50
C ILE A 237 17.87 4.25 4.07
#